data_301487133e0460c7ea34d0bea06af3de
#
_entry.id   301487133e0460c7ea34d0bea06af3de
#
_cell.length_a   1.000
_cell.length_b   1.000
_cell.length_c   1.000
_cell.angle_alpha   90.00
_cell.angle_beta   90.00
_cell.angle_gamma   90.00
#
_symmetry.space_group_name_H-M   'P 1'
#
loop_
_entity.id
_entity.type
_entity.pdbx_description
1 polymer ?
#
loop_
_entity_poly.entity_id
_entity_poly.type
_entity_poly.pdbx_seq_one_letter_code
_entity_poly.pdbx_strand_id
1 'polypeptide(L)'
;LRDIGIEPKTEEFAVSPRSGIGGLSYAGWSGVILSIGAIIALASGFNKLWYALAALGLITIFWLVMSCFFYKTWFDMFFPQEISRNTLGVLEPEDGKYDYTIILSGHTDTSWCWRHSEHAYKYAKTKPIMGLIATYGKVGFGAVCFFFIALFSVFMAVVNICDYAGAQWAQTMLASQGWDTFMFIMNFVPIVTAIGSLFVVMWGDPNPRNASRGAMDNATGIGLSYAVIKYFKEHPEKMPKNCRIVDANIGSEEAGLRGSMHFAQEHRFDDLSQNAWNINIDSVADKEY
;
A
#
# COMPACT_ATOMS: atom_id res chain seq x y z
N LEU A 1 21.63 13.72 15.32
CA LEU A 1 21.95 14.98 14.65
C LEU A 1 22.48 16.01 15.64
N ARG A 2 21.80 16.24 16.77
CA ARG A 2 22.27 17.20 17.81
C ARG A 2 23.64 16.86 18.37
N ASP A 3 23.98 15.59 18.48
CA ASP A 3 25.29 15.11 18.94
C ASP A 3 26.47 15.50 18.03
N ILE A 4 26.19 15.79 16.76
CA ILE A 4 27.16 16.31 15.78
C ILE A 4 26.98 17.80 15.49
N GLY A 5 26.18 18.51 16.30
CA GLY A 5 25.95 19.95 16.19
C GLY A 5 25.08 20.37 15.01
N ILE A 6 24.21 19.49 14.52
CA ILE A 6 23.17 19.81 13.53
C ILE A 6 21.82 19.84 14.26
N GLU A 7 21.17 21.02 14.28
CA GLU A 7 19.84 21.14 14.87
C GLU A 7 18.77 20.58 13.91
N PRO A 8 18.03 19.55 14.31
CA PRO A 8 17.02 18.94 13.44
C PRO A 8 15.76 19.82 13.36
N LYS A 9 15.24 19.99 12.15
CA LYS A 9 13.92 20.56 11.88
C LYS A 9 12.91 19.41 11.79
N THR A 10 11.79 19.51 12.50
CA THR A 10 10.70 18.52 12.46
C THR A 10 9.49 19.10 11.75
N GLU A 11 8.90 18.35 10.83
CA GLU A 11 7.73 18.69 10.06
C GLU A 11 6.61 17.71 10.39
N GLU A 12 5.51 18.20 10.96
CA GLU A 12 4.36 17.39 11.35
C GLU A 12 3.31 17.39 10.24
N PHE A 13 2.71 16.22 9.98
CA PHE A 13 1.62 16.08 9.02
C PHE A 13 0.62 15.00 9.45
N ALA A 14 -0.63 15.16 9.01
CA ALA A 14 -1.66 14.16 9.22
C ALA A 14 -1.52 13.02 8.22
N VAL A 15 -1.67 11.79 8.70
CA VAL A 15 -1.59 10.57 7.91
C VAL A 15 -2.65 9.58 8.37
N SER A 16 -3.13 8.77 7.45
CA SER A 16 -3.93 7.60 7.79
C SER A 16 -3.08 6.33 7.67
N PRO A 17 -2.66 5.71 8.80
CA PRO A 17 -1.84 4.50 8.77
C PRO A 17 -2.54 3.30 8.12
N ARG A 18 -3.87 3.34 8.04
CA ARG A 18 -4.69 2.29 7.43
C ARG A 18 -5.13 2.59 5.99
N SER A 19 -4.61 3.63 5.37
CA SER A 19 -4.74 3.81 3.93
C SER A 19 -3.71 2.95 3.18
N GLY A 20 -3.92 2.70 1.91
CA GLY A 20 -3.01 1.86 1.14
C GLY A 20 -2.96 0.40 1.63
N ILE A 21 -1.77 -0.15 1.84
CA ILE A 21 -1.57 -1.55 2.26
C ILE A 21 -2.25 -1.86 3.59
N GLY A 22 -2.22 -0.93 4.55
CA GLY A 22 -2.93 -1.06 5.83
C GLY A 22 -4.45 -1.20 5.68
N GLY A 23 -5.01 -0.78 4.56
CA GLY A 23 -6.44 -0.85 4.24
C GLY A 23 -6.89 -2.14 3.52
N LEU A 24 -6.00 -3.05 3.18
CA LEU A 24 -6.36 -4.27 2.42
C LEU A 24 -7.43 -5.13 3.10
N SER A 25 -7.53 -5.10 4.44
CA SER A 25 -8.62 -5.78 5.16
C SER A 25 -10.00 -5.28 4.74
N TYR A 26 -10.16 -4.00 4.44
CA TYR A 26 -11.44 -3.43 3.96
C TYR A 26 -11.79 -3.94 2.56
N ALA A 27 -10.79 -4.09 1.68
CA ALA A 27 -11.00 -4.74 0.38
C ALA A 27 -11.41 -6.20 0.55
N GLY A 28 -10.79 -6.92 1.49
CA GLY A 28 -11.19 -8.28 1.84
C GLY A 28 -12.64 -8.35 2.32
N TRP A 29 -13.05 -7.48 3.23
CA TRP A 29 -14.44 -7.39 3.68
C TRP A 29 -15.41 -7.01 2.57
N SER A 30 -15.02 -6.11 1.67
CA SER A 30 -15.81 -5.82 0.47
C SER A 30 -16.03 -7.08 -0.36
N GLY A 31 -15.00 -7.90 -0.58
CA GLY A 31 -15.12 -9.17 -1.29
C GLY A 31 -16.06 -10.18 -0.59
N VAL A 32 -16.03 -10.25 0.74
CA VAL A 32 -16.96 -11.06 1.51
C VAL A 32 -18.41 -10.57 1.33
N ILE A 33 -18.64 -9.26 1.43
CA ILE A 33 -19.96 -8.64 1.22
C ILE A 33 -20.47 -8.89 -0.20
N LEU A 34 -19.61 -8.72 -1.21
CA LEU A 34 -19.92 -9.00 -2.60
C LEU A 34 -20.35 -10.48 -2.77
N SER A 35 -19.61 -11.39 -2.17
CA SER A 35 -19.90 -12.82 -2.26
C SER A 35 -21.23 -13.21 -1.60
N ILE A 36 -21.48 -12.69 -0.39
CA ILE A 36 -22.76 -12.93 0.33
C ILE A 36 -23.91 -12.30 -0.46
N GLY A 37 -23.75 -11.07 -0.95
CA GLY A 37 -24.75 -10.40 -1.77
C GLY A 37 -25.05 -11.17 -3.06
N ALA A 38 -24.01 -11.74 -3.69
CA ALA A 38 -24.18 -12.58 -4.87
C ALA A 38 -24.99 -13.86 -4.55
N ILE A 39 -24.74 -14.54 -3.42
CA ILE A 39 -25.54 -15.67 -2.97
C ILE A 39 -27.00 -15.27 -2.82
N ILE A 40 -27.26 -14.13 -2.17
CA ILE A 40 -28.63 -13.61 -1.96
C ILE A 40 -29.30 -13.30 -3.32
N ALA A 41 -28.59 -12.61 -4.22
CA ALA A 41 -29.13 -12.26 -5.54
C ALA A 41 -29.47 -13.51 -6.36
N LEU A 42 -28.61 -14.52 -6.36
CA LEU A 42 -28.80 -15.78 -7.07
C LEU A 42 -29.97 -16.59 -6.47
N ALA A 43 -30.02 -16.70 -5.16
CA ALA A 43 -31.04 -17.51 -4.47
C ALA A 43 -32.44 -16.88 -4.50
N SER A 44 -32.52 -15.54 -4.45
CA SER A 44 -33.81 -14.82 -4.39
C SER A 44 -34.32 -14.36 -5.76
N GLY A 45 -33.47 -14.36 -6.80
CA GLY A 45 -33.77 -13.74 -8.08
C GLY A 45 -33.90 -12.21 -8.02
N PHE A 46 -33.42 -11.56 -6.94
CA PHE A 46 -33.47 -10.11 -6.80
C PHE A 46 -32.38 -9.42 -7.62
N ASN A 47 -32.62 -9.32 -8.92
CA ASN A 47 -31.66 -8.82 -9.90
C ASN A 47 -31.16 -7.39 -9.64
N LYS A 48 -31.94 -6.53 -8.99
CA LYS A 48 -31.55 -5.15 -8.65
C LYS A 48 -30.37 -5.10 -7.67
N LEU A 49 -30.14 -6.15 -6.89
CA LEU A 49 -29.00 -6.22 -5.98
C LEU A 49 -27.67 -6.18 -6.72
N TRP A 50 -27.60 -6.70 -7.96
CA TRP A 50 -26.38 -6.67 -8.75
C TRP A 50 -25.85 -5.25 -9.02
N TYR A 51 -26.74 -4.23 -9.09
CA TYR A 51 -26.31 -2.84 -9.26
C TYR A 51 -25.54 -2.32 -8.05
N ALA A 52 -26.03 -2.62 -6.85
CA ALA A 52 -25.36 -2.24 -5.61
C ALA A 52 -24.00 -2.97 -5.46
N LEU A 53 -23.97 -4.27 -5.78
CA LEU A 53 -22.76 -5.08 -5.73
C LEU A 53 -21.73 -4.58 -6.77
N ALA A 54 -22.15 -4.27 -8.00
CA ALA A 54 -21.29 -3.70 -9.02
C ALA A 54 -20.68 -2.37 -8.57
N ALA A 55 -21.50 -1.48 -8.00
CA ALA A 55 -21.02 -0.20 -7.46
C ALA A 55 -19.99 -0.40 -6.34
N LEU A 56 -20.26 -1.28 -5.38
CA LEU A 56 -19.31 -1.60 -4.31
C LEU A 56 -18.00 -2.16 -4.86
N GLY A 57 -18.05 -3.10 -5.80
CA GLY A 57 -16.88 -3.69 -6.43
C GLY A 57 -16.03 -2.65 -7.17
N LEU A 58 -16.68 -1.80 -7.99
CA LEU A 58 -15.98 -0.75 -8.74
C LEU A 58 -15.35 0.31 -7.82
N ILE A 59 -16.06 0.74 -6.79
CA ILE A 59 -15.54 1.71 -5.81
C ILE A 59 -14.32 1.11 -5.09
N THR A 60 -14.39 -0.16 -4.68
CA THR A 60 -13.27 -0.82 -4.00
C THR A 60 -12.07 -1.00 -4.92
N ILE A 61 -12.28 -1.41 -6.18
CA ILE A 61 -11.21 -1.51 -7.18
C ILE A 61 -10.59 -0.14 -7.44
N PHE A 62 -11.41 0.90 -7.63
CA PHE A 62 -10.93 2.26 -7.85
C PHE A 62 -10.10 2.76 -6.67
N TRP A 63 -10.57 2.53 -5.44
CA TRP A 63 -9.80 2.87 -4.25
C TRP A 63 -8.46 2.13 -4.20
N LEU A 64 -8.43 0.82 -4.41
CA LEU A 64 -7.18 0.04 -4.42
C LEU A 64 -6.21 0.55 -5.47
N VAL A 65 -6.68 0.79 -6.69
CA VAL A 65 -5.83 1.30 -7.77
C VAL A 65 -5.27 2.68 -7.42
N MET A 66 -6.11 3.59 -6.95
CA MET A 66 -5.67 4.94 -6.62
C MET A 66 -4.74 4.98 -5.40
N SER A 67 -5.01 4.19 -4.36
CA SER A 67 -4.22 4.22 -3.14
C SER A 67 -2.92 3.42 -3.25
N CYS A 68 -2.94 2.20 -3.86
CA CYS A 68 -1.77 1.31 -3.87
C CYS A 68 -0.86 1.53 -5.07
N PHE A 69 -1.38 1.92 -6.25
CA PHE A 69 -0.56 2.10 -7.45
C PHE A 69 -0.27 3.56 -7.78
N PHE A 70 -1.20 4.46 -7.49
CA PHE A 70 -1.03 5.88 -7.76
C PHE A 70 -0.76 6.72 -6.51
N TYR A 71 -0.71 6.08 -5.34
CA TYR A 71 -0.43 6.73 -4.04
C TYR A 71 -1.33 7.94 -3.75
N LYS A 72 -2.59 7.94 -4.28
CA LYS A 72 -3.53 9.05 -4.07
C LYS A 72 -4.13 9.00 -2.66
N THR A 73 -4.25 10.16 -2.04
CA THR A 73 -4.76 10.34 -0.67
C THR A 73 -6.26 10.59 -0.60
N TRP A 74 -6.98 10.46 -1.72
CA TRP A 74 -8.39 10.86 -1.82
C TRP A 74 -9.31 10.13 -0.84
N PHE A 75 -8.95 8.91 -0.48
CA PHE A 75 -9.73 8.09 0.44
C PHE A 75 -9.23 8.15 1.89
N ASP A 76 -8.10 8.80 2.16
CA ASP A 76 -7.51 8.87 3.50
C ASP A 76 -8.47 9.48 4.52
N MET A 77 -9.36 10.41 4.08
CA MET A 77 -10.39 11.03 4.93
C MET A 77 -11.40 10.05 5.53
N PHE A 78 -11.55 8.86 4.96
CA PHE A 78 -12.46 7.83 5.46
C PHE A 78 -11.84 6.93 6.53
N PHE A 79 -10.55 7.10 6.81
CA PHE A 79 -9.81 6.32 7.79
C PHE A 79 -9.36 7.20 8.97
N PRO A 80 -9.17 6.60 10.16
CA PRO A 80 -8.60 7.33 11.30
C PRO A 80 -7.26 7.94 10.93
N GLN A 81 -7.06 9.19 11.34
CA GLN A 81 -5.83 9.94 11.09
C GLN A 81 -5.00 10.05 12.35
N GLU A 82 -3.68 10.05 12.18
CA GLU A 82 -2.66 10.23 13.21
C GLU A 82 -1.65 11.28 12.75
N ILE A 83 -0.86 11.80 13.67
CA ILE A 83 0.21 12.75 13.33
C ILE A 83 1.51 11.98 13.13
N SER A 84 2.11 12.16 11.97
CA SER A 84 3.44 11.67 11.62
C SER A 84 4.41 12.83 11.47
N ARG A 85 5.71 12.52 11.31
CA ARG A 85 6.77 13.52 11.30
C ARG A 85 7.87 13.14 10.30
N ASN A 86 8.36 14.14 9.58
CA ASN A 86 9.67 14.10 8.95
C ASN A 86 10.67 14.85 9.83
N THR A 87 11.92 14.42 9.85
CA THR A 87 12.99 15.09 10.58
C THR A 87 14.15 15.36 9.63
N LEU A 88 14.51 16.63 9.48
CA LEU A 88 15.53 17.08 8.54
C LEU A 88 16.74 17.61 9.28
N GLY A 89 17.92 17.21 8.85
CA GLY A 89 19.20 17.81 9.26
C GLY A 89 19.91 18.39 8.06
N VAL A 90 20.33 19.66 8.13
CA VAL A 90 20.99 20.34 7.03
C VAL A 90 22.45 20.59 7.37
N LEU A 91 23.34 20.17 6.47
CA LEU A 91 24.77 20.47 6.51
C LEU A 91 25.12 21.35 5.33
N GLU A 92 25.43 22.61 5.60
CA GLU A 92 25.89 23.57 4.61
C GLU A 92 27.41 23.58 4.52
N PRO A 93 27.98 23.97 3.35
CA PRO A 93 29.41 24.24 3.21
C PRO A 93 29.85 25.38 4.16
N GLU A 94 31.13 25.41 4.54
CA GLU A 94 31.67 26.42 5.45
C GLU A 94 31.51 27.87 4.96
N ASP A 95 31.53 28.07 3.66
CA ASP A 95 31.35 29.41 3.04
C ASP A 95 29.86 29.75 2.79
N GLY A 96 28.93 28.85 3.14
CA GLY A 96 27.50 29.02 2.94
C GLY A 96 27.05 29.06 1.48
N LYS A 97 27.91 28.70 0.51
CA LYS A 97 27.60 28.75 -0.92
C LYS A 97 27.43 27.35 -1.48
N TYR A 98 26.29 27.09 -2.10
CA TYR A 98 26.02 25.82 -2.76
C TYR A 98 25.27 26.04 -4.07
N ASP A 99 25.57 25.18 -5.03
CA ASP A 99 24.92 25.15 -6.35
C ASP A 99 23.92 24.03 -6.46
N TYR A 100 24.05 23.00 -5.61
CA TYR A 100 23.16 21.84 -5.59
C TYR A 100 23.03 21.23 -4.19
N THR A 101 21.99 20.43 -4.01
CA THR A 101 21.70 19.73 -2.76
C THR A 101 21.69 18.22 -2.99
N ILE A 102 22.31 17.47 -2.09
CA ILE A 102 22.15 16.03 -1.99
C ILE A 102 21.26 15.73 -0.78
N ILE A 103 20.12 15.09 -1.02
CA ILE A 103 19.21 14.65 0.02
C ILE A 103 19.47 13.16 0.25
N LEU A 104 19.89 12.78 1.44
CA LEU A 104 20.00 11.41 1.90
C LEU A 104 18.72 11.09 2.65
N SER A 105 17.90 10.21 2.12
CA SER A 105 16.62 9.89 2.74
C SER A 105 16.53 8.43 3.17
N GLY A 106 15.88 8.20 4.28
CA GLY A 106 15.46 6.90 4.78
C GLY A 106 14.18 7.08 5.58
N HIS A 107 13.39 6.00 5.77
CA HIS A 107 12.15 6.13 6.53
C HIS A 107 12.29 5.65 7.98
N THR A 108 11.50 6.27 8.87
CA THR A 108 11.58 6.06 10.33
C THR A 108 10.51 5.14 10.88
N ASP A 109 9.45 4.92 10.13
CA ASP A 109 8.39 4.00 10.51
C ASP A 109 8.71 2.56 10.13
N THR A 110 7.95 1.63 10.67
CA THR A 110 8.12 0.21 10.43
C THR A 110 6.82 -0.39 9.92
N SER A 111 6.94 -1.35 9.02
CA SER A 111 5.81 -2.13 8.55
C SER A 111 5.08 -2.83 9.69
N TRP A 112 3.77 -3.02 9.52
CA TRP A 112 3.00 -3.85 10.42
C TRP A 112 3.47 -5.30 10.37
N CYS A 113 3.58 -5.94 11.54
CA CYS A 113 3.82 -7.38 11.63
C CYS A 113 2.51 -8.13 11.34
N TRP A 114 2.37 -8.62 10.12
CA TRP A 114 1.18 -9.33 9.67
C TRP A 114 1.13 -10.76 10.25
N ARG A 115 0.00 -11.17 10.82
CA ARG A 115 -0.14 -12.49 11.50
C ARG A 115 0.23 -13.67 10.62
N HIS A 116 -0.11 -13.63 9.35
CA HIS A 116 0.19 -14.73 8.41
C HIS A 116 1.67 -14.81 8.01
N SER A 117 2.43 -13.71 8.06
CA SER A 117 3.85 -13.68 7.73
C SER A 117 4.73 -14.30 8.82
N GLU A 118 4.30 -14.26 10.09
CA GLU A 118 5.02 -14.90 11.19
C GLU A 118 5.21 -16.42 10.97
N HIS A 119 4.20 -17.07 10.43
CA HIS A 119 4.27 -18.51 10.13
C HIS A 119 5.06 -18.79 8.85
N ALA A 120 4.97 -17.92 7.86
CA ALA A 120 5.67 -18.05 6.60
C ALA A 120 7.18 -17.95 6.75
N TYR A 121 7.67 -17.08 7.64
CA TYR A 121 9.09 -16.90 7.91
C TYR A 121 9.79 -18.19 8.38
N LYS A 122 9.13 -19.02 9.19
CA LYS A 122 9.65 -20.31 9.62
C LYS A 122 9.90 -21.25 8.45
N TYR A 123 9.07 -21.21 7.41
CA TYR A 123 9.21 -22.03 6.22
C TYR A 123 10.19 -21.43 5.21
N ALA A 124 10.26 -20.10 5.10
CA ALA A 124 11.13 -19.43 4.15
C ALA A 124 12.61 -19.80 4.35
N LYS A 125 13.04 -19.97 5.60
CA LYS A 125 14.42 -20.32 5.95
C LYS A 125 14.82 -21.76 5.57
N THR A 126 13.88 -22.71 5.62
CA THR A 126 14.15 -24.13 5.38
C THR A 126 13.58 -24.64 4.06
N LYS A 127 12.53 -24.02 3.57
CA LYS A 127 11.79 -24.39 2.34
C LYS A 127 11.31 -23.14 1.64
N PRO A 128 12.17 -22.40 0.91
CA PRO A 128 11.85 -21.06 0.38
C PRO A 128 10.61 -21.02 -0.52
N ILE A 129 10.38 -22.05 -1.35
CA ILE A 129 9.18 -22.14 -2.21
C ILE A 129 7.91 -22.28 -1.36
N MET A 130 7.94 -23.08 -0.30
CA MET A 130 6.79 -23.23 0.60
C MET A 130 6.55 -21.95 1.42
N GLY A 131 7.60 -21.24 1.80
CA GLY A 131 7.51 -19.93 2.43
C GLY A 131 6.83 -18.90 1.51
N LEU A 132 7.24 -18.87 0.25
CA LEU A 132 6.63 -18.01 -0.78
C LEU A 132 5.14 -18.34 -0.97
N ILE A 133 4.78 -19.62 -1.11
CA ILE A 133 3.39 -20.04 -1.25
C ILE A 133 2.58 -19.72 0.02
N ALA A 134 3.15 -19.95 1.20
CA ALA A 134 2.47 -19.65 2.47
C ALA A 134 2.21 -18.15 2.65
N THR A 135 3.11 -17.30 2.18
CA THR A 135 3.00 -15.84 2.29
C THR A 135 2.12 -15.25 1.20
N TYR A 136 2.46 -15.51 -0.06
CA TYR A 136 1.83 -14.82 -1.20
C TYR A 136 0.72 -15.62 -1.86
N GLY A 137 0.74 -16.96 -1.76
CA GLY A 137 -0.25 -17.81 -2.43
C GLY A 137 -1.66 -17.61 -1.90
N LYS A 138 -1.84 -17.48 -0.59
CA LYS A 138 -3.16 -17.24 0.02
C LYS A 138 -3.71 -15.88 -0.36
N VAL A 139 -2.86 -14.86 -0.34
CA VAL A 139 -3.25 -13.49 -0.69
C VAL A 139 -3.50 -13.36 -2.17
N GLY A 140 -2.64 -13.94 -3.00
CA GLY A 140 -2.86 -13.99 -4.44
C GLY A 140 -4.18 -14.67 -4.79
N PHE A 141 -4.48 -15.82 -4.16
CA PHE A 141 -5.77 -16.49 -4.30
C PHE A 141 -6.92 -15.59 -3.85
N GLY A 142 -6.79 -14.94 -2.68
CA GLY A 142 -7.81 -14.02 -2.18
C GLY A 142 -8.03 -12.81 -3.08
N ALA A 143 -6.95 -12.24 -3.63
CA ALA A 143 -7.05 -11.14 -4.60
C ALA A 143 -7.78 -11.58 -5.88
N VAL A 144 -7.44 -12.75 -6.43
CA VAL A 144 -8.16 -13.32 -7.58
C VAL A 144 -9.64 -13.51 -7.27
N CYS A 145 -9.98 -14.05 -6.10
CA CYS A 145 -11.36 -14.22 -5.66
C CYS A 145 -12.11 -12.88 -5.55
N PHE A 146 -11.47 -11.86 -4.96
CA PHE A 146 -12.05 -10.53 -4.85
C PHE A 146 -12.31 -9.90 -6.22
N PHE A 147 -11.31 -9.88 -7.11
CA PHE A 147 -11.46 -9.31 -8.44
C PHE A 147 -12.50 -10.07 -9.26
N PHE A 148 -12.54 -11.40 -9.13
CA PHE A 148 -13.51 -12.21 -9.83
C PHE A 148 -14.93 -11.87 -9.42
N ILE A 149 -15.25 -11.84 -8.10
CA ILE A 149 -16.62 -11.55 -7.64
C ILE A 149 -17.03 -10.10 -7.94
N ALA A 150 -16.10 -9.15 -7.89
CA ALA A 150 -16.36 -7.78 -8.26
C ALA A 150 -16.72 -7.65 -9.75
N LEU A 151 -15.90 -8.24 -10.64
CA LEU A 151 -16.16 -8.24 -12.08
C LEU A 151 -17.42 -9.04 -12.45
N PHE A 152 -17.67 -10.16 -11.78
CA PHE A 152 -18.90 -10.91 -11.96
C PHE A 152 -20.13 -10.09 -11.59
N SER A 153 -20.08 -9.32 -10.50
CA SER A 153 -21.15 -8.41 -10.11
C SER A 153 -21.42 -7.33 -11.16
N VAL A 154 -20.36 -6.78 -11.74
CA VAL A 154 -20.47 -5.81 -12.86
C VAL A 154 -21.08 -6.47 -14.10
N PHE A 155 -20.61 -7.65 -14.46
CA PHE A 155 -21.15 -8.42 -15.57
C PHE A 155 -22.66 -8.67 -15.41
N MET A 156 -23.09 -9.14 -14.24
CA MET A 156 -24.51 -9.37 -13.95
C MET A 156 -25.34 -8.09 -13.98
N ALA A 157 -24.79 -6.97 -13.49
CA ALA A 157 -25.46 -5.66 -13.58
C ALA A 157 -25.62 -5.22 -15.04
N VAL A 158 -24.59 -5.37 -15.88
CA VAL A 158 -24.65 -5.04 -17.31
C VAL A 158 -25.66 -5.90 -18.03
N VAL A 159 -25.66 -7.22 -17.81
CA VAL A 159 -26.64 -8.15 -18.41
C VAL A 159 -28.07 -7.71 -18.07
N ASN A 160 -28.35 -7.43 -16.79
CA ASN A 160 -29.67 -6.98 -16.35
C ASN A 160 -30.08 -5.62 -16.95
N ILE A 161 -29.15 -4.67 -17.09
CA ILE A 161 -29.41 -3.37 -17.75
C ILE A 161 -29.77 -3.61 -19.23
N CYS A 162 -29.00 -4.43 -19.92
CA CYS A 162 -29.20 -4.71 -21.34
C CYS A 162 -30.50 -5.48 -21.61
N ASP A 163 -30.83 -6.45 -20.73
CA ASP A 163 -32.12 -7.17 -20.80
C ASP A 163 -33.31 -6.20 -20.59
N TYR A 164 -33.25 -5.37 -19.56
CA TYR A 164 -34.25 -4.35 -19.29
C TYR A 164 -34.42 -3.35 -20.44
N ALA A 165 -33.31 -3.00 -21.10
CA ALA A 165 -33.31 -2.12 -22.27
C ALA A 165 -33.78 -2.83 -23.57
N GLY A 166 -34.11 -4.10 -23.51
CA GLY A 166 -34.57 -4.86 -24.67
C GLY A 166 -33.48 -5.29 -25.67
N ALA A 167 -32.21 -5.32 -25.23
CA ALA A 167 -31.10 -5.71 -26.09
C ALA A 167 -31.21 -7.19 -26.47
N GLN A 168 -31.36 -7.46 -27.76
CA GLN A 168 -31.61 -8.80 -28.31
C GLN A 168 -30.54 -9.81 -27.91
N TRP A 169 -29.25 -9.40 -27.85
CA TRP A 169 -28.16 -10.30 -27.45
C TRP A 169 -28.31 -10.78 -26.00
N ALA A 170 -28.72 -9.89 -25.08
CA ALA A 170 -28.91 -10.23 -23.68
C ALA A 170 -30.08 -11.21 -23.51
N GLN A 171 -31.21 -10.96 -24.16
CA GLN A 171 -32.37 -11.83 -24.16
C GLN A 171 -32.06 -13.21 -24.75
N THR A 172 -31.33 -13.26 -25.85
CA THR A 172 -30.93 -14.53 -26.49
C THR A 172 -29.97 -15.31 -25.59
N MET A 173 -29.01 -14.61 -24.95
CA MET A 173 -28.09 -15.24 -24.01
C MET A 173 -28.82 -15.81 -22.79
N LEU A 174 -29.69 -15.02 -22.15
CA LEU A 174 -30.47 -15.45 -20.97
C LEU A 174 -31.41 -16.62 -21.26
N ALA A 175 -31.91 -16.75 -22.49
CA ALA A 175 -32.76 -17.85 -22.90
C ALA A 175 -31.98 -19.11 -23.36
N SER A 176 -30.66 -19.09 -23.30
CA SER A 176 -29.83 -20.20 -23.78
C SER A 176 -29.56 -21.25 -22.74
N GLN A 177 -29.49 -22.51 -23.13
CA GLN A 177 -29.05 -23.60 -22.24
C GLN A 177 -27.62 -23.40 -21.72
N GLY A 178 -26.77 -22.70 -22.49
CA GLY A 178 -25.44 -22.33 -22.04
C GLY A 178 -25.45 -21.38 -20.86
N TRP A 179 -26.44 -20.46 -20.81
CA TRP A 179 -26.65 -19.60 -19.65
C TRP A 179 -27.07 -20.39 -18.40
N ASP A 180 -27.99 -21.33 -18.52
CA ASP A 180 -28.41 -22.16 -17.39
C ASP A 180 -27.23 -22.95 -16.81
N THR A 181 -26.40 -23.53 -17.68
CA THR A 181 -25.19 -24.25 -17.25
C THR A 181 -24.18 -23.29 -16.58
N PHE A 182 -23.97 -22.12 -17.16
CA PHE A 182 -23.10 -21.10 -16.58
C PHE A 182 -23.60 -20.68 -15.19
N MET A 183 -24.88 -20.37 -15.05
CA MET A 183 -25.46 -19.96 -13.77
C MET A 183 -25.46 -21.08 -12.74
N PHE A 184 -25.62 -22.34 -13.15
CA PHE A 184 -25.45 -23.47 -12.25
C PHE A 184 -24.05 -23.51 -11.62
N ILE A 185 -22.99 -23.30 -12.42
CA ILE A 185 -21.63 -23.23 -11.93
C ILE A 185 -21.45 -22.00 -11.03
N MET A 186 -21.96 -20.83 -11.45
CA MET A 186 -21.84 -19.58 -10.72
C MET A 186 -22.54 -19.59 -9.35
N ASN A 187 -23.46 -20.47 -9.08
CA ASN A 187 -24.05 -20.63 -7.73
C ASN A 187 -23.04 -21.07 -6.67
N PHE A 188 -21.96 -21.75 -7.06
CA PHE A 188 -20.90 -22.20 -6.13
C PHE A 188 -19.75 -21.21 -5.99
N VAL A 189 -19.54 -20.38 -6.98
CA VAL A 189 -18.42 -19.44 -7.05
C VAL A 189 -18.42 -18.44 -5.88
N PRO A 190 -19.54 -17.83 -5.46
CA PRO A 190 -19.54 -16.89 -4.35
C PRO A 190 -19.09 -17.50 -3.02
N ILE A 191 -19.30 -18.80 -2.82
CA ILE A 191 -18.80 -19.50 -1.61
C ILE A 191 -17.26 -19.51 -1.63
N VAL A 192 -16.67 -19.88 -2.78
CA VAL A 192 -15.21 -19.92 -2.93
C VAL A 192 -14.62 -18.53 -2.82
N THR A 193 -15.26 -17.52 -3.44
CA THR A 193 -14.78 -16.13 -3.39
C THR A 193 -14.94 -15.52 -2.00
N ALA A 194 -15.94 -15.88 -1.21
CA ALA A 194 -16.05 -15.48 0.18
C ALA A 194 -14.87 -16.00 1.01
N ILE A 195 -14.56 -17.29 0.89
CA ILE A 195 -13.42 -17.91 1.58
C ILE A 195 -12.09 -17.26 1.13
N GLY A 196 -11.90 -17.06 -0.18
CA GLY A 196 -10.72 -16.40 -0.70
C GLY A 196 -10.57 -14.97 -0.19
N SER A 197 -11.66 -14.20 -0.17
CA SER A 197 -11.66 -12.82 0.34
C SER A 197 -11.28 -12.73 1.82
N LEU A 198 -11.59 -13.74 2.64
CA LEU A 198 -11.14 -13.80 4.03
C LEU A 198 -9.62 -13.87 4.16
N PHE A 199 -8.89 -14.43 3.18
CA PHE A 199 -7.44 -14.37 3.20
C PHE A 199 -6.91 -12.94 3.00
N VAL A 200 -7.62 -12.11 2.23
CA VAL A 200 -7.29 -10.68 2.09
C VAL A 200 -7.61 -9.91 3.38
N VAL A 201 -8.74 -10.23 4.06
CA VAL A 201 -9.03 -9.68 5.39
C VAL A 201 -7.88 -9.97 6.36
N MET A 202 -7.41 -11.22 6.38
CA MET A 202 -6.32 -11.64 7.28
C MET A 202 -4.98 -10.99 6.91
N TRP A 203 -4.77 -10.63 5.66
CA TRP A 203 -3.58 -9.90 5.24
C TRP A 203 -3.57 -8.48 5.79
N GLY A 204 -4.68 -7.78 5.66
CA GLY A 204 -4.82 -6.41 6.17
C GLY A 204 -5.06 -6.33 7.70
N ASP A 205 -5.10 -7.45 8.43
CA ASP A 205 -5.26 -7.48 9.89
C ASP A 205 -3.87 -7.49 10.57
N PRO A 206 -3.42 -6.34 11.12
CA PRO A 206 -2.13 -6.26 11.77
C PRO A 206 -2.13 -7.10 13.06
N ASN A 207 -0.96 -7.66 13.39
CA ASN A 207 -0.76 -8.27 14.69
C ASN A 207 -0.90 -7.18 15.79
N PRO A 208 -1.85 -7.31 16.75
CA PRO A 208 -2.02 -6.31 17.82
C PRO A 208 -0.80 -6.18 18.73
N ARG A 209 0.10 -7.15 18.69
CA ARG A 209 1.39 -7.13 19.40
C ARG A 209 2.52 -6.76 18.43
N ASN A 210 2.28 -5.89 17.48
CA ASN A 210 3.26 -5.57 16.44
C ASN A 210 4.71 -5.69 16.95
N ALA A 211 5.41 -6.74 16.55
CA ALA A 211 6.76 -7.05 17.00
C ALA A 211 7.83 -6.60 15.98
N SER A 212 7.43 -5.92 14.92
CA SER A 212 8.36 -5.38 13.93
C SER A 212 9.27 -4.36 14.60
N ARG A 213 10.57 -4.59 14.53
CA ARG A 213 11.59 -3.72 15.14
C ARG A 213 12.17 -2.72 14.14
N GLY A 214 11.88 -2.87 12.85
CA GLY A 214 12.38 -2.01 11.79
C GLY A 214 13.91 -1.98 11.69
N ALA A 215 14.61 -3.05 12.14
CA ALA A 215 16.06 -3.03 12.20
C ALA A 215 16.70 -2.94 10.81
N MET A 216 16.22 -3.77 9.87
CA MET A 216 16.68 -3.74 8.50
C MET A 216 15.87 -2.72 7.68
N ASP A 217 14.58 -2.74 7.85
CA ASP A 217 13.59 -1.90 7.20
C ASP A 217 12.95 -0.96 8.25
N ASN A 218 13.45 0.30 8.48
CA ASN A 218 14.59 0.87 7.74
C ASN A 218 15.59 1.61 8.67
N ALA A 219 15.85 1.09 9.89
CA ALA A 219 16.86 1.67 10.77
C ALA A 219 18.28 1.64 10.16
N THR A 220 18.57 0.67 9.27
CA THR A 220 19.84 0.60 8.55
C THR A 220 20.01 1.77 7.59
N GLY A 221 18.98 2.15 6.85
CA GLY A 221 19.01 3.29 5.95
C GLY A 221 19.24 4.61 6.68
N ILE A 222 18.51 4.82 7.79
CA ILE A 222 18.70 6.00 8.66
C ILE A 222 20.10 6.02 9.26
N GLY A 223 20.60 4.88 9.75
CA GLY A 223 21.94 4.78 10.30
C GLY A 223 23.01 5.11 9.28
N LEU A 224 22.83 4.72 8.02
CA LEU A 224 23.77 5.02 6.95
C LEU A 224 23.71 6.50 6.55
N SER A 225 22.52 7.09 6.39
CA SER A 225 22.39 8.52 6.07
C SER A 225 23.02 9.39 7.16
N TYR A 226 22.76 9.04 8.44
CA TYR A 226 23.40 9.70 9.57
C TYR A 226 24.93 9.53 9.54
N ALA A 227 25.46 8.34 9.25
CA ALA A 227 26.90 8.12 9.20
C ALA A 227 27.58 8.96 8.10
N VAL A 228 26.90 9.13 6.95
CA VAL A 228 27.42 9.95 5.86
C VAL A 228 27.46 11.44 6.23
N ILE A 229 26.36 11.97 6.77
CA ILE A 229 26.34 13.40 7.16
C ILE A 229 27.32 13.67 8.31
N LYS A 230 27.44 12.75 9.27
CA LYS A 230 28.43 12.83 10.34
C LYS A 230 29.86 12.85 9.80
N TYR A 231 30.17 11.97 8.85
CA TYR A 231 31.49 11.94 8.21
C TYR A 231 31.87 13.28 7.56
N PHE A 232 30.98 13.88 6.80
CA PHE A 232 31.25 15.19 6.18
C PHE A 232 31.28 16.34 7.19
N LYS A 233 30.53 16.24 8.30
CA LYS A 233 30.60 17.22 9.40
C LYS A 233 31.95 17.17 10.11
N GLU A 234 32.51 15.96 10.30
CA GLU A 234 33.81 15.74 10.95
C GLU A 234 34.99 15.97 9.98
N HIS A 235 34.75 15.89 8.64
CA HIS A 235 35.73 16.05 7.60
C HIS A 235 35.29 17.05 6.53
N PRO A 236 35.15 18.35 6.87
CA PRO A 236 34.62 19.34 5.94
C PRO A 236 35.47 19.47 4.67
N GLU A 237 36.76 19.18 4.74
CA GLU A 237 37.67 19.16 3.58
C GLU A 237 37.34 18.06 2.57
N LYS A 238 36.53 17.05 2.92
CA LYS A 238 36.05 15.97 2.04
C LYS A 238 34.67 16.27 1.47
N MET A 239 33.99 17.28 1.99
CA MET A 239 32.67 17.66 1.49
C MET A 239 32.74 18.06 0.02
N PRO A 240 31.81 17.61 -0.83
CA PRO A 240 31.79 18.06 -2.23
C PRO A 240 31.65 19.57 -2.32
N LYS A 241 32.42 20.19 -3.21
CA LYS A 241 32.39 21.64 -3.39
C LYS A 241 31.02 22.12 -3.82
N ASN A 242 30.58 23.24 -3.30
CA ASN A 242 29.30 23.88 -3.62
C ASN A 242 28.09 22.92 -3.41
N CYS A 243 28.18 22.01 -2.45
CA CYS A 243 27.15 21.03 -2.15
C CYS A 243 26.58 21.26 -0.75
N ARG A 244 25.26 21.29 -0.64
CA ARG A 244 24.53 21.16 0.62
C ARG A 244 24.09 19.71 0.77
N ILE A 245 24.20 19.14 1.98
CA ILE A 245 23.73 17.80 2.29
C ILE A 245 22.56 17.89 3.26
N VAL A 246 21.49 17.18 2.96
CA VAL A 246 20.31 17.08 3.81
C VAL A 246 20.12 15.62 4.24
N ASP A 247 20.08 15.36 5.52
CA ASP A 247 19.64 14.09 6.10
C ASP A 247 18.13 14.18 6.34
N ALA A 248 17.36 13.46 5.52
CA ALA A 248 15.90 13.48 5.54
C ALA A 248 15.35 12.17 6.07
N ASN A 249 15.00 12.16 7.35
CA ASN A 249 14.38 11.03 8.03
C ASN A 249 12.87 11.13 7.86
N ILE A 250 12.33 10.33 6.95
CA ILE A 250 10.95 10.40 6.46
C ILE A 250 10.03 9.50 7.29
N GLY A 251 8.90 10.02 7.73
CA GLY A 251 7.87 9.24 8.43
C GLY A 251 6.80 8.69 7.49
N SER A 252 6.13 7.62 7.93
CA SER A 252 4.95 7.04 7.23
C SER A 252 5.19 6.67 5.77
N GLU A 253 6.33 6.06 5.49
CA GLU A 253 6.62 5.42 4.21
C GLU A 253 5.69 4.23 3.99
N GLU A 254 5.58 3.37 5.00
CA GLU A 254 4.76 2.14 5.02
C GLU A 254 3.24 2.40 4.93
N ALA A 255 2.82 3.62 5.20
CA ALA A 255 1.45 4.08 4.94
C ALA A 255 1.23 4.52 3.48
N GLY A 256 2.18 4.25 2.58
CA GLY A 256 2.14 4.59 1.16
C GLY A 256 2.79 5.93 0.83
N LEU A 257 4.07 6.07 1.21
CA LEU A 257 4.96 7.21 0.89
C LEU A 257 4.45 8.56 1.41
N ARG A 258 3.65 8.58 2.50
CA ARG A 258 2.98 9.82 2.94
C ARG A 258 3.96 10.91 3.39
N GLY A 259 5.04 10.53 4.08
CA GLY A 259 6.09 11.48 4.48
C GLY A 259 6.84 12.07 3.30
N SER A 260 7.20 11.25 2.31
CA SER A 260 7.86 11.72 1.08
C SER A 260 6.95 12.65 0.28
N MET A 261 5.64 12.36 0.23
CA MET A 261 4.67 13.25 -0.41
C MET A 261 4.56 14.58 0.31
N HIS A 262 4.51 14.57 1.65
CA HIS A 262 4.48 15.79 2.45
C HIS A 262 5.76 16.61 2.21
N PHE A 263 6.93 15.97 2.31
CA PHE A 263 8.22 16.63 2.05
C PHE A 263 8.25 17.27 0.66
N ALA A 264 7.85 16.54 -0.38
CA ALA A 264 7.84 17.05 -1.74
C ALA A 264 6.83 18.20 -1.96
N GLN A 265 5.72 18.23 -1.21
CA GLN A 265 4.74 19.31 -1.27
C GLN A 265 5.22 20.56 -0.54
N GLU A 266 5.75 20.38 0.67
CA GLU A 266 6.23 21.47 1.53
C GLU A 266 7.42 22.19 0.89
N HIS A 267 8.36 21.43 0.33
CA HIS A 267 9.60 21.95 -0.26
C HIS A 267 9.54 22.17 -1.77
N ARG A 268 8.36 22.12 -2.37
CA ARG A 268 8.19 22.19 -3.83
C ARG A 268 8.84 23.43 -4.48
N PHE A 269 8.84 24.54 -3.77
CA PHE A 269 9.26 25.84 -4.28
C PHE A 269 10.36 26.49 -3.45
N ASP A 270 10.86 25.82 -2.43
CA ASP A 270 11.96 26.33 -1.63
C ASP A 270 13.33 25.86 -2.15
N ASP A 271 14.37 26.32 -1.49
CA ASP A 271 15.74 26.05 -1.87
C ASP A 271 16.20 24.61 -1.63
N LEU A 272 15.49 23.85 -0.76
CA LEU A 272 15.83 22.43 -0.48
C LEU A 272 15.61 21.54 -1.71
N SER A 273 14.61 21.85 -2.54
CA SER A 273 14.27 21.07 -3.73
C SER A 273 14.90 21.61 -5.03
N GLN A 274 15.43 22.83 -5.02
CA GLN A 274 16.07 23.42 -6.20
C GLN A 274 17.42 22.77 -6.46
N ASN A 275 17.59 22.22 -7.67
CA ASN A 275 18.80 21.52 -8.10
C ASN A 275 19.20 20.41 -7.09
N ALA A 276 18.24 19.62 -6.64
CA ALA A 276 18.43 18.60 -5.63
C ALA A 276 18.43 17.18 -6.22
N TRP A 277 19.28 16.33 -5.65
CA TRP A 277 19.36 14.91 -5.96
C TRP A 277 19.00 14.13 -4.70
N ASN A 278 18.00 13.23 -4.79
CA ASN A 278 17.65 12.36 -3.68
C ASN A 278 18.32 11.00 -3.84
N ILE A 279 18.99 10.57 -2.79
CA ILE A 279 19.55 9.22 -2.63
C ILE A 279 18.73 8.56 -1.51
N ASN A 280 17.73 7.76 -1.91
CA ASN A 280 16.93 7.00 -0.96
C ASN A 280 17.69 5.75 -0.54
N ILE A 281 17.83 5.55 0.77
CA ILE A 281 18.53 4.43 1.37
C ILE A 281 17.50 3.59 2.12
N ASP A 282 17.25 2.39 1.59
CA ASP A 282 16.24 1.51 2.11
C ASP A 282 16.74 0.06 2.17
N SER A 283 16.47 -0.56 3.32
CA SER A 283 16.71 -1.99 3.54
C SER A 283 18.13 -2.45 3.16
N VAL A 284 19.14 -1.79 3.72
CA VAL A 284 20.55 -2.19 3.51
C VAL A 284 20.79 -3.54 4.17
N ALA A 285 20.81 -4.59 3.36
CA ALA A 285 20.92 -5.97 3.82
C ALA A 285 22.37 -6.43 3.95
N ASP A 286 22.62 -7.34 4.90
CA ASP A 286 23.83 -8.13 4.98
C ASP A 286 23.84 -9.22 3.88
N LYS A 287 25.02 -9.71 3.58
CA LYS A 287 25.31 -10.73 2.55
C LYS A 287 24.58 -12.07 2.77
N GLU A 288 24.08 -12.32 3.97
CA GLU A 288 23.43 -13.58 4.37
C GLU A 288 21.87 -13.56 4.24
N TYR A 289 21.28 -12.48 3.72
CA TYR A 289 19.84 -12.36 3.52
C TYR A 289 19.47 -12.14 2.06
#